data_f7a3f6e7167e9410451fc016fb98a8a2
#
_entry.id   f7a3f6e7167e9410451fc016fb98a8a2
#
_cell.length_a   1.000
_cell.length_b   1.000
_cell.length_c   1.000
_cell.angle_alpha   90.00
_cell.angle_beta   90.00
_cell.angle_gamma   90.00
#
_symmetry.space_group_name_H-M   'P 1'
#
loop_
_entity.id
_entity.type
_entity.pdbx_description
1 polymer ?
#
loop_
_entity_poly.entity_id
_entity_poly.type
_entity_poly.pdbx_seq_one_letter_code
_entity_poly.pdbx_strand_id
1 'polypeptide(L)'
;MTEFDLSTREGRWKHFGSVDPVEGTKPTTKQDMTDLQSTHKNFLFEIEEVGIKNLVYPVRINQYQTAGTFSFSTSLTQNEKGINMSRILESVEKHYSNGLELDYSTLYQVLRTLQENMKQNSAGVDVKGKWFFDRYSPVTNIKAVGNADVTYGLAIEGNNITRKELTIEATVTTLCPCSKEISEYSVHNQR
;
A
#
# COMPACT_ATOMS: atom_id res chain seq x y z
N MET A 1 27.99 5.72 27.01
CA MET A 1 27.83 4.86 25.82
C MET A 1 28.67 3.62 26.07
N THR A 2 28.05 2.47 26.31
CA THR A 2 28.78 1.20 26.45
C THR A 2 29.29 0.82 25.06
N GLU A 3 30.59 0.90 24.88
CA GLU A 3 31.29 0.49 23.67
C GLU A 3 31.21 -1.04 23.60
N PHE A 4 30.51 -1.57 22.59
CA PHE A 4 30.42 -3.02 22.37
C PHE A 4 31.67 -3.48 21.60
N ASP A 5 32.33 -4.50 22.07
CA ASP A 5 33.44 -5.12 21.32
C ASP A 5 32.89 -5.87 20.09
N LEU A 6 32.91 -5.23 18.93
CA LEU A 6 32.44 -5.78 17.67
C LEU A 6 33.34 -6.92 17.12
N SER A 7 34.52 -7.15 17.71
CA SER A 7 35.35 -8.30 17.33
C SER A 7 34.79 -9.62 17.84
N THR A 8 34.04 -9.57 18.93
CA THR A 8 33.37 -10.74 19.51
C THR A 8 32.00 -10.99 18.91
N ARG A 9 31.57 -12.27 18.91
CA ARG A 9 30.23 -12.66 18.49
C ARG A 9 29.15 -12.02 19.37
N GLU A 10 29.38 -12.00 20.69
CA GLU A 10 28.47 -11.43 21.67
C GLU A 10 28.32 -9.91 21.52
N GLY A 11 29.43 -9.18 21.31
CA GLY A 11 29.42 -7.74 21.10
C GLY A 11 28.66 -7.37 19.83
N ARG A 12 28.87 -8.11 18.72
CA ARG A 12 28.09 -7.92 17.48
C ARG A 12 26.59 -8.18 17.69
N TRP A 13 26.21 -9.22 18.41
CA TRP A 13 24.80 -9.53 18.66
C TRP A 13 24.12 -8.45 19.51
N LYS A 14 24.77 -7.99 20.58
CA LYS A 14 24.24 -6.89 21.39
C LYS A 14 24.12 -5.58 20.61
N HIS A 15 25.08 -5.28 19.75
CA HIS A 15 25.07 -4.07 18.92
C HIS A 15 23.97 -4.10 17.87
N PHE A 16 23.83 -5.20 17.15
CA PHE A 16 22.82 -5.36 16.08
C PHE A 16 21.46 -5.83 16.57
N GLY A 17 21.27 -5.95 17.89
CA GLY A 17 19.99 -6.32 18.48
C GLY A 17 19.63 -7.79 18.38
N SER A 18 20.58 -8.64 17.96
CA SER A 18 20.43 -10.09 18.01
C SER A 18 20.62 -10.59 19.42
N VAL A 19 19.88 -11.65 19.78
CA VAL A 19 20.00 -12.35 21.07
C VAL A 19 20.50 -13.76 20.83
N ASP A 20 21.21 -14.33 21.80
CA ASP A 20 21.57 -15.74 21.74
C ASP A 20 20.30 -16.61 21.69
N PRO A 21 20.33 -17.71 20.91
CA PRO A 21 19.28 -18.71 20.99
C PRO A 21 19.22 -19.22 22.43
N VAL A 22 18.09 -19.00 23.09
CA VAL A 22 17.83 -19.56 24.41
C VAL A 22 17.37 -21.01 24.21
N GLU A 23 18.04 -21.98 24.85
CA GLU A 23 17.54 -23.33 24.95
C GLU A 23 16.25 -23.32 25.77
N GLY A 24 15.14 -23.61 25.13
CA GLY A 24 13.82 -23.62 25.73
C GLY A 24 12.75 -24.06 24.74
N THR A 25 11.58 -24.33 25.24
CA THR A 25 10.40 -24.63 24.42
C THR A 25 10.01 -23.39 23.65
N LYS A 26 10.03 -23.49 22.30
CA LYS A 26 9.48 -22.42 21.45
C LYS A 26 7.99 -22.23 21.76
N PRO A 27 7.48 -20.99 21.85
CA PRO A 27 6.05 -20.78 21.99
C PRO A 27 5.33 -21.40 20.79
N THR A 28 4.30 -22.17 21.08
CA THR A 28 3.50 -22.90 20.07
C THR A 28 2.22 -22.16 19.72
N THR A 29 1.84 -21.16 20.50
CA THR A 29 0.65 -20.35 20.27
C THR A 29 1.03 -18.87 20.12
N LYS A 30 0.21 -18.12 19.36
CA LYS A 30 0.43 -16.68 19.14
C LYS A 30 0.37 -15.87 20.45
N GLN A 31 -0.41 -16.34 21.44
CA GLN A 31 -0.54 -15.71 22.75
C GLN A 31 0.73 -15.81 23.62
N ASP A 32 1.51 -16.87 23.42
CA ASP A 32 2.74 -17.10 24.16
C ASP A 32 3.96 -16.37 23.57
N MET A 33 3.80 -15.76 22.37
CA MET A 33 4.85 -14.98 21.74
C MET A 33 4.95 -13.60 22.37
N THR A 34 6.15 -13.22 22.78
CA THR A 34 6.40 -11.84 23.24
C THR A 34 6.33 -10.86 22.08
N ASP A 35 5.43 -9.88 22.18
CA ASP A 35 5.37 -8.76 21.22
C ASP A 35 6.51 -7.76 21.53
N LEU A 36 7.67 -8.01 20.92
CA LEU A 36 8.86 -7.17 21.12
C LEU A 36 8.70 -5.76 20.53
N GLN A 37 7.83 -5.56 19.55
CA GLN A 37 7.64 -4.26 18.92
C GLN A 37 6.79 -3.32 19.78
N SER A 38 5.85 -3.88 20.53
CA SER A 38 5.02 -3.13 21.49
C SER A 38 5.70 -2.96 22.86
N THR A 39 6.97 -3.37 23.04
CA THR A 39 7.70 -3.09 24.27
C THR A 39 7.98 -1.60 24.41
N HIS A 40 7.63 -1.05 25.57
CA HIS A 40 7.82 0.35 25.89
C HIS A 40 9.28 0.77 25.72
N LYS A 41 9.52 1.76 24.87
CA LYS A 41 10.78 2.46 24.75
C LYS A 41 10.46 3.94 24.55
N ASN A 42 11.03 4.79 25.36
CA ASN A 42 10.83 6.23 25.26
C ASN A 42 11.78 6.78 24.19
N PHE A 43 11.25 7.02 22.98
CA PHE A 43 11.97 7.69 21.91
C PHE A 43 11.81 9.21 22.03
N LEU A 44 12.72 9.97 21.41
CA LEU A 44 12.70 11.44 21.51
C LEU A 44 11.55 12.09 20.72
N PHE A 45 10.98 11.39 19.73
CA PHE A 45 9.93 11.91 18.85
C PHE A 45 9.06 10.77 18.31
N GLU A 46 7.89 11.13 17.85
CA GLU A 46 6.97 10.26 17.11
C GLU A 46 7.41 10.15 15.65
N ILE A 47 7.02 9.05 15.00
CA ILE A 47 7.17 8.89 13.55
C ILE A 47 5.79 9.03 12.92
N GLU A 48 5.64 10.02 12.05
CA GLU A 48 4.36 10.31 11.38
C GLU A 48 3.94 9.19 10.43
N GLU A 49 4.90 8.66 9.66
CA GLU A 49 4.64 7.59 8.70
C GLU A 49 5.72 6.51 8.74
N VAL A 50 5.29 5.29 9.01
CA VAL A 50 6.09 4.07 8.90
C VAL A 50 5.24 2.97 8.29
N GLY A 51 5.79 2.16 7.40
CA GLY A 51 4.98 1.15 6.73
C GLY A 51 5.73 0.30 5.73
N ILE A 52 4.98 -0.29 4.80
CA ILE A 52 5.52 -1.12 3.71
C ILE A 52 5.11 -0.56 2.36
N LYS A 53 5.96 -0.77 1.36
CA LYS A 53 5.70 -0.38 -0.04
C LYS A 53 5.83 -1.59 -0.96
N ASN A 54 5.22 -1.48 -2.14
CA ASN A 54 5.30 -2.48 -3.22
C ASN A 54 4.71 -3.85 -2.85
N LEU A 55 3.71 -3.88 -1.98
CA LEU A 55 2.94 -5.08 -1.71
C LEU A 55 1.97 -5.33 -2.86
N VAL A 56 2.06 -6.47 -3.51
CA VAL A 56 1.22 -6.78 -4.69
C VAL A 56 0.10 -7.73 -4.29
N TYR A 57 -1.13 -7.33 -4.59
CA TYR A 57 -2.34 -8.16 -4.41
C TYR A 57 -3.23 -8.12 -5.64
N PRO A 58 -3.97 -9.21 -5.92
CA PRO A 58 -5.04 -9.17 -6.90
C PRO A 58 -6.14 -8.19 -6.44
N VAL A 59 -6.51 -7.26 -7.32
CA VAL A 59 -7.59 -6.31 -7.10
C VAL A 59 -8.61 -6.40 -8.22
N ARG A 60 -9.84 -6.02 -7.91
CA ARG A 60 -10.92 -5.92 -8.87
C ARG A 60 -11.37 -4.48 -9.00
N ILE A 61 -11.43 -4.01 -10.23
CA ILE A 61 -11.98 -2.70 -10.57
C ILE A 61 -13.13 -2.97 -11.55
N ASN A 62 -14.36 -2.77 -11.10
CA ASN A 62 -15.57 -3.17 -11.84
C ASN A 62 -15.51 -4.68 -12.18
N GLN A 63 -15.63 -5.01 -13.46
CA GLN A 63 -15.62 -6.39 -13.95
C GLN A 63 -14.23 -6.98 -14.18
N TYR A 64 -13.18 -6.16 -14.10
CA TYR A 64 -11.81 -6.58 -14.43
C TYR A 64 -10.98 -6.84 -13.17
N GLN A 65 -10.24 -7.95 -13.20
CA GLN A 65 -9.25 -8.26 -12.19
C GLN A 65 -7.86 -7.88 -12.70
N THR A 66 -7.05 -7.25 -11.84
CA THR A 66 -5.71 -6.80 -12.16
C THR A 66 -4.81 -6.91 -10.92
N ALA A 67 -3.51 -6.68 -11.10
CA ALA A 67 -2.60 -6.55 -9.97
C ALA A 67 -2.66 -5.13 -9.41
N GLY A 68 -2.89 -5.00 -8.12
CA GLY A 68 -2.74 -3.75 -7.36
C GLY A 68 -1.43 -3.73 -6.59
N THR A 69 -0.69 -2.63 -6.70
CA THR A 69 0.53 -2.39 -5.93
C THR A 69 0.22 -1.43 -4.79
N PHE A 70 0.30 -1.93 -3.56
CA PHE A 70 -0.08 -1.22 -2.35
C PHE A 70 1.14 -0.65 -1.63
N SER A 71 0.97 0.54 -1.06
CA SER A 71 1.84 1.12 -0.05
C SER A 71 0.97 1.46 1.15
N PHE A 72 1.27 0.86 2.31
CA PHE A 72 0.57 1.13 3.56
C PHE A 72 1.46 1.89 4.51
N SER A 73 0.88 2.84 5.24
CA SER A 73 1.55 3.58 6.30
C SER A 73 0.66 3.68 7.54
N THR A 74 1.30 3.88 8.68
CA THR A 74 0.67 4.18 9.96
C THR A 74 1.60 5.07 10.78
N SER A 75 1.10 5.78 11.78
CA SER A 75 1.95 6.46 12.76
C SER A 75 2.63 5.45 13.69
N LEU A 76 3.68 5.89 14.35
CA LEU A 76 4.32 5.18 15.44
C LEU A 76 4.57 6.14 16.58
N THR A 77 3.94 5.88 17.71
CA THR A 77 4.11 6.71 18.92
C THR A 77 5.51 6.53 19.49
N GLN A 78 6.00 7.57 20.19
CA GLN A 78 7.31 7.56 20.83
C GLN A 78 7.51 6.44 21.87
N ASN A 79 6.41 5.84 22.35
CA ASN A 79 6.44 4.80 23.38
C ASN A 79 6.60 3.38 22.83
N GLU A 80 6.53 3.21 21.51
CA GLU A 80 6.63 1.91 20.86
C GLU A 80 7.94 1.76 20.08
N LYS A 81 8.50 0.56 20.11
CA LYS A 81 9.77 0.24 19.48
C LYS A 81 9.68 0.18 17.96
N GLY A 82 8.51 -0.19 17.43
CA GLY A 82 8.28 -0.35 15.98
C GLY A 82 6.90 -0.89 15.68
N ILE A 83 6.61 -1.09 14.41
CA ILE A 83 5.36 -1.68 13.94
C ILE A 83 5.51 -3.18 13.67
N ASN A 84 4.45 -3.93 13.89
CA ASN A 84 4.33 -5.32 13.47
C ASN A 84 3.86 -5.41 12.03
N MET A 85 4.78 -5.57 11.09
CA MET A 85 4.46 -5.61 9.64
C MET A 85 3.44 -6.70 9.27
N SER A 86 3.42 -7.84 9.98
CA SER A 86 2.44 -8.91 9.76
C SER A 86 1.00 -8.45 9.96
N ARG A 87 0.77 -7.46 10.84
CA ARG A 87 -0.58 -6.91 11.07
C ARG A 87 -1.12 -6.13 9.88
N ILE A 88 -0.24 -5.59 9.02
CA ILE A 88 -0.66 -4.97 7.76
C ILE A 88 -1.27 -6.04 6.85
N LEU A 89 -0.55 -7.16 6.66
CA LEU A 89 -1.03 -8.28 5.86
C LEU A 89 -2.33 -8.86 6.42
N GLU A 90 -2.40 -9.10 7.74
CA GLU A 90 -3.60 -9.58 8.42
C GLU A 90 -4.80 -8.63 8.20
N SER A 91 -4.56 -7.32 8.14
CA SER A 91 -5.62 -6.32 7.90
C SER A 91 -6.14 -6.38 6.47
N VAL A 92 -5.27 -6.62 5.49
CA VAL A 92 -5.66 -6.80 4.08
C VAL A 92 -6.42 -8.12 3.90
N GLU A 93 -5.88 -9.23 4.42
CA GLU A 93 -6.47 -10.57 4.30
C GLU A 93 -7.89 -10.66 4.87
N LYS A 94 -8.18 -9.88 5.92
CA LYS A 94 -9.52 -9.84 6.53
C LYS A 94 -10.61 -9.35 5.57
N HIS A 95 -10.22 -8.52 4.59
CA HIS A 95 -11.11 -7.94 3.57
C HIS A 95 -10.93 -8.56 2.19
N TYR A 96 -9.98 -9.50 2.05
CA TYR A 96 -9.70 -10.19 0.81
C TYR A 96 -10.63 -11.40 0.64
N SER A 97 -11.50 -11.36 -0.37
CA SER A 97 -12.30 -12.50 -0.77
C SER A 97 -12.27 -12.63 -2.28
N ASN A 98 -11.38 -13.48 -2.80
CA ASN A 98 -11.22 -13.67 -4.25
C ASN A 98 -10.94 -12.39 -5.05
N GLY A 99 -10.09 -11.52 -4.50
CA GLY A 99 -9.74 -10.19 -5.02
C GLY A 99 -10.29 -9.07 -4.14
N LEU A 100 -9.46 -8.06 -3.88
CA LEU A 100 -9.88 -6.87 -3.15
C LEU A 100 -10.59 -5.92 -4.12
N GLU A 101 -11.84 -5.54 -3.81
CA GLU A 101 -12.54 -4.50 -4.57
C GLU A 101 -11.82 -3.17 -4.37
N LEU A 102 -11.39 -2.55 -5.48
CA LEU A 102 -10.65 -1.30 -5.42
C LEU A 102 -11.61 -0.10 -5.44
N ASP A 103 -12.16 0.20 -4.28
CA ASP A 103 -12.98 1.36 -4.02
C ASP A 103 -12.66 1.97 -2.64
N TYR A 104 -13.08 3.22 -2.42
CA TYR A 104 -12.80 3.91 -1.16
C TYR A 104 -13.48 3.30 0.06
N SER A 105 -14.61 2.63 -0.09
CA SER A 105 -15.32 1.99 1.03
C SER A 105 -14.51 0.82 1.54
N THR A 106 -14.05 -0.03 0.64
CA THR A 106 -13.20 -1.19 0.97
C THR A 106 -11.85 -0.73 1.55
N LEU A 107 -11.20 0.25 0.92
CA LEU A 107 -9.94 0.80 1.42
C LEU A 107 -10.10 1.41 2.82
N TYR A 108 -11.21 2.12 3.07
CA TYR A 108 -11.50 2.66 4.39
C TYR A 108 -11.65 1.56 5.46
N GLN A 109 -12.34 0.46 5.14
CA GLN A 109 -12.49 -0.68 6.05
C GLN A 109 -11.14 -1.35 6.34
N VAL A 110 -10.28 -1.50 5.32
CA VAL A 110 -8.92 -2.01 5.51
C VAL A 110 -8.12 -1.10 6.45
N LEU A 111 -8.16 0.23 6.24
CA LEU A 111 -7.46 1.18 7.10
C LEU A 111 -7.99 1.20 8.52
N ARG A 112 -9.31 1.08 8.72
CA ARG A 112 -9.89 0.94 10.07
C ARG A 112 -9.37 -0.30 10.79
N THR A 113 -9.36 -1.44 10.09
CA THR A 113 -8.81 -2.68 10.63
C THR A 113 -7.31 -2.54 10.93
N LEU A 114 -6.57 -1.81 10.09
CA LEU A 114 -5.16 -1.54 10.29
C LEU A 114 -4.92 -0.69 11.55
N GLN A 115 -5.68 0.40 11.75
CA GLN A 115 -5.60 1.22 12.97
C GLN A 115 -5.83 0.38 14.24
N GLU A 116 -6.86 -0.47 14.23
CA GLU A 116 -7.20 -1.35 15.34
C GLU A 116 -6.08 -2.35 15.64
N ASN A 117 -5.58 -3.04 14.61
CA ASN A 117 -4.52 -4.04 14.76
C ASN A 117 -3.20 -3.42 15.20
N MET A 118 -2.87 -2.22 14.73
CA MET A 118 -1.65 -1.49 15.07
C MET A 118 -1.77 -0.70 16.37
N LYS A 119 -3.00 -0.44 16.84
CA LYS A 119 -3.30 0.47 17.96
C LYS A 119 -2.75 1.88 17.72
N GLN A 120 -2.77 2.34 16.48
CA GLN A 120 -2.30 3.66 16.07
C GLN A 120 -3.47 4.53 15.64
N ASN A 121 -3.28 5.86 15.75
CA ASN A 121 -4.34 6.82 15.43
C ASN A 121 -4.47 7.10 13.93
N SER A 122 -3.39 6.95 13.18
CA SER A 122 -3.39 7.21 11.74
C SER A 122 -3.09 5.95 10.91
N ALA A 123 -3.67 5.90 9.71
CA ALA A 123 -3.36 4.90 8.72
C ALA A 123 -3.54 5.47 7.32
N GLY A 124 -2.68 5.06 6.39
CA GLY A 124 -2.71 5.49 4.99
C GLY A 124 -2.50 4.33 4.03
N VAL A 125 -3.05 4.47 2.83
CA VAL A 125 -2.83 3.54 1.72
C VAL A 125 -2.78 4.29 0.40
N ASP A 126 -1.85 3.89 -0.44
CA ASP A 126 -1.81 4.22 -1.86
C ASP A 126 -1.82 2.92 -2.66
N VAL A 127 -2.72 2.82 -3.64
CA VAL A 127 -2.86 1.62 -4.48
C VAL A 127 -2.77 2.01 -5.94
N LYS A 128 -1.79 1.45 -6.65
CA LYS A 128 -1.65 1.59 -8.11
C LYS A 128 -2.16 0.35 -8.81
N GLY A 129 -2.95 0.54 -9.87
CA GLY A 129 -3.46 -0.54 -10.68
C GLY A 129 -3.80 -0.11 -12.10
N LYS A 130 -4.13 -1.07 -12.94
CA LYS A 130 -4.64 -0.82 -14.30
C LYS A 130 -6.16 -0.85 -14.27
N TRP A 131 -6.78 0.25 -14.71
CA TRP A 131 -8.20 0.30 -14.97
C TRP A 131 -8.45 -0.02 -16.44
N PHE A 132 -9.26 -1.02 -16.71
CA PHE A 132 -9.68 -1.41 -18.04
C PHE A 132 -11.12 -0.94 -18.29
N PHE A 133 -11.38 -0.48 -19.53
CA PHE A 133 -12.70 -0.01 -19.94
C PHE A 133 -12.97 -0.33 -21.42
N ASP A 134 -14.24 -0.49 -21.73
CA ASP A 134 -14.67 -0.75 -23.09
C ASP A 134 -14.56 0.52 -23.96
N ARG A 135 -13.99 0.38 -25.15
CA ARG A 135 -13.96 1.42 -26.19
C ARG A 135 -14.64 0.89 -27.43
N TYR A 136 -15.26 1.78 -28.17
CA TYR A 136 -15.89 1.45 -29.43
C TYR A 136 -15.33 2.34 -30.53
N SER A 137 -15.05 1.75 -31.70
CA SER A 137 -14.61 2.54 -32.87
C SER A 137 -15.75 3.43 -33.36
N PRO A 138 -15.48 4.71 -33.72
CA PRO A 138 -16.52 5.68 -33.97
C PRO A 138 -17.34 5.38 -35.23
N VAL A 139 -16.79 4.63 -36.18
CA VAL A 139 -17.47 4.33 -37.48
C VAL A 139 -18.01 2.92 -37.50
N THR A 140 -17.20 1.94 -37.15
CA THR A 140 -17.55 0.51 -37.28
C THR A 140 -18.17 -0.07 -36.02
N ASN A 141 -18.19 0.69 -34.93
CA ASN A 141 -18.68 0.28 -33.61
C ASN A 141 -18.05 -1.04 -33.08
N ILE A 142 -16.81 -1.33 -33.52
CA ILE A 142 -16.08 -2.50 -33.08
C ILE A 142 -15.57 -2.23 -31.65
N LYS A 143 -15.88 -3.17 -30.74
CA LYS A 143 -15.45 -3.13 -29.36
C LYS A 143 -13.96 -3.40 -29.24
N ALA A 144 -13.27 -2.60 -28.43
CA ALA A 144 -11.89 -2.79 -28.00
C ALA A 144 -11.76 -2.50 -26.51
N VAL A 145 -10.69 -2.96 -25.87
CA VAL A 145 -10.40 -2.67 -24.47
C VAL A 145 -9.36 -1.55 -24.40
N GLY A 146 -9.73 -0.46 -23.74
CA GLY A 146 -8.83 0.62 -23.35
C GLY A 146 -8.30 0.39 -21.94
N ASN A 147 -7.23 1.07 -21.59
CA ASN A 147 -6.72 1.07 -20.22
C ASN A 147 -6.14 2.43 -19.82
N ALA A 148 -6.09 2.67 -18.52
CA ALA A 148 -5.41 3.79 -17.89
C ALA A 148 -4.75 3.30 -16.59
N ASP A 149 -3.69 3.96 -16.17
CA ASP A 149 -3.13 3.75 -14.85
C ASP A 149 -3.93 4.55 -13.83
N VAL A 150 -4.31 3.92 -12.72
CA VAL A 150 -5.04 4.57 -11.64
C VAL A 150 -4.30 4.42 -10.32
N THR A 151 -4.34 5.48 -9.52
CA THR A 151 -3.83 5.46 -8.15
C THR A 151 -4.92 5.96 -7.22
N TYR A 152 -5.31 5.14 -6.26
CA TYR A 152 -6.19 5.48 -5.16
C TYR A 152 -5.34 5.84 -3.96
N GLY A 153 -5.51 7.04 -3.42
CA GLY A 153 -4.90 7.50 -2.17
C GLY A 153 -5.97 7.70 -1.10
N LEU A 154 -5.77 7.13 0.06
CA LEU A 154 -6.64 7.32 1.23
C LEU A 154 -5.81 7.38 2.50
N ALA A 155 -6.09 8.36 3.37
CA ALA A 155 -5.54 8.40 4.71
C ALA A 155 -6.64 8.79 5.70
N ILE A 156 -6.53 8.23 6.90
CA ILE A 156 -7.46 8.46 8.00
C ILE A 156 -6.70 8.76 9.29
N GLU A 157 -7.29 9.62 10.12
CA GLU A 157 -6.83 9.91 11.47
C GLU A 157 -8.02 9.81 12.43
N GLY A 158 -7.94 8.90 13.39
CA GLY A 158 -9.12 8.52 14.18
C GLY A 158 -10.24 8.04 13.27
N ASN A 159 -11.38 8.72 13.33
CA ASN A 159 -12.54 8.44 12.48
C ASN A 159 -12.65 9.34 11.23
N ASN A 160 -11.72 10.28 11.06
CA ASN A 160 -11.78 11.28 10.00
C ASN A 160 -10.93 10.86 8.81
N ILE A 161 -11.43 11.11 7.59
CA ILE A 161 -10.65 11.00 6.37
C ILE A 161 -9.84 12.29 6.22
N THR A 162 -8.51 12.18 6.22
CA THR A 162 -7.59 13.32 6.07
C THR A 162 -7.10 13.47 4.64
N ARG A 163 -7.08 12.39 3.84
CA ARG A 163 -6.73 12.41 2.42
C ARG A 163 -7.62 11.46 1.65
N LYS A 164 -8.14 11.92 0.51
CA LYS A 164 -8.89 11.09 -0.45
C LYS A 164 -8.58 11.57 -1.86
N GLU A 165 -7.79 10.79 -2.60
CA GLU A 165 -7.25 11.18 -3.90
C GLU A 165 -7.44 10.07 -4.93
N LEU A 166 -7.80 10.44 -6.16
CA LEU A 166 -7.80 9.58 -7.33
C LEU A 166 -6.93 10.22 -8.42
N THR A 167 -5.87 9.53 -8.80
CA THR A 167 -5.03 9.93 -9.94
C THR A 167 -5.31 8.98 -11.10
N ILE A 168 -5.52 9.54 -12.28
CA ILE A 168 -5.71 8.77 -13.53
C ILE A 168 -4.66 9.25 -14.53
N GLU A 169 -3.86 8.32 -15.03
CA GLU A 169 -2.87 8.57 -16.06
C GLU A 169 -3.26 7.80 -17.33
N ALA A 170 -3.57 8.54 -18.39
CA ALA A 170 -4.00 7.98 -19.65
C ALA A 170 -3.12 8.48 -20.81
N THR A 171 -2.75 7.54 -21.69
CA THR A 171 -2.04 7.88 -22.91
C THR A 171 -3.02 8.51 -23.91
N VAL A 172 -2.67 9.71 -24.38
CA VAL A 172 -3.46 10.42 -25.38
C VAL A 172 -2.58 10.75 -26.59
N THR A 173 -3.22 10.92 -27.73
CA THR A 173 -2.55 11.42 -28.96
C THR A 173 -2.75 12.91 -29.07
N THR A 174 -1.70 13.62 -29.48
CA THR A 174 -1.80 15.03 -29.85
C THR A 174 -2.11 15.16 -31.33
N LEU A 175 -2.88 16.18 -31.68
CA LEU A 175 -3.18 16.51 -33.08
C LEU A 175 -2.38 17.76 -33.46
N CYS A 176 -1.60 17.65 -34.55
CA CYS A 176 -0.98 18.82 -35.17
C CYS A 176 -2.05 19.59 -35.98
N PRO A 177 -2.36 20.87 -35.65
CA PRO A 177 -3.38 21.65 -36.36
C PRO A 177 -3.05 21.78 -37.85
N CYS A 178 -1.79 22.03 -38.22
CA CYS A 178 -1.34 22.13 -39.60
C CYS A 178 -1.59 20.84 -40.41
N SER A 179 -1.25 19.69 -39.82
CA SER A 179 -1.50 18.39 -40.45
C SER A 179 -2.99 18.11 -40.62
N LYS A 180 -3.84 18.63 -39.72
CA LYS A 180 -5.29 18.52 -39.83
C LYS A 180 -5.84 19.33 -41.01
N GLU A 181 -5.32 20.56 -41.20
CA GLU A 181 -5.78 21.43 -42.31
C GLU A 181 -5.40 20.91 -43.70
N ILE A 182 -4.24 20.27 -43.85
CA ILE A 182 -3.82 19.70 -45.14
C ILE A 182 -4.34 18.29 -45.37
N SER A 183 -5.00 17.68 -44.39
CA SER A 183 -5.63 16.37 -44.54
C SER A 183 -6.95 16.50 -45.31
N GLU A 184 -7.17 15.66 -46.33
CA GLU A 184 -8.44 15.57 -47.08
C GLU A 184 -9.59 15.04 -46.19
N TYR A 185 -9.27 14.49 -45.03
CA TYR A 185 -10.22 13.96 -44.06
C TYR A 185 -10.29 14.86 -42.85
N SER A 186 -11.52 15.11 -42.38
CA SER A 186 -11.76 15.93 -41.17
C SER A 186 -11.21 15.31 -39.89
N VAL A 187 -10.72 14.07 -39.92
CA VAL A 187 -10.13 13.34 -38.80
C VAL A 187 -8.75 12.90 -39.21
N HIS A 188 -7.75 13.47 -38.55
CA HIS A 188 -6.34 13.07 -38.66
C HIS A 188 -5.98 12.16 -37.48
N ASN A 189 -5.60 10.92 -37.79
CA ASN A 189 -5.16 9.95 -36.79
C ASN A 189 -3.65 9.81 -36.86
N GLN A 190 -2.95 10.40 -35.89
CA GLN A 190 -1.54 10.12 -35.64
C GLN A 190 -1.46 8.94 -34.66
N ARG A 191 -0.80 7.91 -35.07
CA ARG A 191 -0.43 6.76 -34.24
C ARG A 191 0.98 6.94 -33.71
#